data_28042342c824506f80fa2a897a862a72
#
_entry.id   28042342c824506f80fa2a897a862a72
#
_cell.length_a   1.000
_cell.length_b   1.000
_cell.length_c   1.000
_cell.angle_alpha   90.00
_cell.angle_beta   90.00
_cell.angle_gamma   90.00
#
_symmetry.space_group_name_H-M   'P 1'
#
loop_
_entity.id
_entity.type
_entity.pdbx_description
1 polymer ?
#
loop_
_entity_poly.entity_id
_entity_poly.type
_entity_poly.pdbx_seq_one_letter_code
_entity_poly.pdbx_strand_id
1 'polypeptide(L)'
;METMGPIPNSDSRWCAPPNVSPATQWPRAREGRNGSARRPGRRGFSLAVGTMLAVILISSMSSAETSPRGELEDFFGQVTAILSVATNAKQARDDVGNLARALFDGREAARQALGPDWDRRTGAEREEFIRMFTGVVERAYLEIVQSRLPRDRPPTIRIVGEDIIAERGAVVRTEVQARYGNDMLLDYLMTRSGKGWLVRDVVIDGVSLVENYRAQFARILRTSSYADLVLRLRTVVGAGTRGPIAAPLPSFEVIVAYFDTSHAELSPAARRDLDRAATWLATNRHARVLVEGHSDQRGDTRPNQALAERRANSIREHLVTQGVDGDRITTVTYAGQRPVCQEPLETCWVQNRRAVVRMTR
;
A
#
# COMPACT_ATOMS: atom_id res chain seq x y z
N MET A 1 57.37 -33.19 0.74
CA MET A 1 56.85 -34.54 0.48
C MET A 1 56.14 -34.99 1.73
N GLU A 2 54.85 -34.74 1.77
CA GLU A 2 53.93 -35.46 2.67
C GLU A 2 52.52 -35.30 2.07
N THR A 3 51.98 -36.42 1.73
CA THR A 3 50.76 -36.60 0.99
C THR A 3 49.56 -36.52 1.94
N MET A 4 48.67 -35.56 1.72
CA MET A 4 47.36 -35.52 2.40
C MET A 4 46.41 -36.50 1.70
N GLY A 5 45.90 -37.45 2.48
CA GLY A 5 44.90 -38.43 2.10
C GLY A 5 43.47 -37.83 2.08
N PRO A 6 42.53 -38.53 1.44
CA PRO A 6 41.17 -38.00 1.20
C PRO A 6 40.27 -38.09 2.44
N ILE A 7 39.43 -37.07 2.63
CA ILE A 7 38.38 -36.97 3.65
C ILE A 7 37.21 -37.85 3.25
N PRO A 8 36.65 -38.66 4.16
CA PRO A 8 35.49 -39.50 3.84
C PRO A 8 34.19 -38.72 3.83
N ASN A 9 33.36 -39.05 2.87
CA ASN A 9 31.99 -38.65 2.64
C ASN A 9 31.10 -39.29 3.71
N SER A 10 30.33 -38.52 4.49
CA SER A 10 29.33 -39.04 5.44
C SER A 10 27.95 -38.50 5.18
N ASP A 11 27.17 -39.39 4.63
CA ASP A 11 25.72 -39.61 4.89
C ASP A 11 24.75 -38.44 4.91
N SER A 12 24.14 -38.26 3.78
CA SER A 12 22.82 -37.69 3.60
C SER A 12 21.72 -38.62 4.15
N ARG A 13 21.15 -38.34 5.33
CA ARG A 13 19.87 -38.92 5.76
C ARG A 13 18.77 -37.93 5.57
N TRP A 14 17.98 -38.15 4.55
CA TRP A 14 16.71 -37.51 4.32
C TRP A 14 15.67 -38.01 5.33
N CYS A 15 15.12 -37.14 6.17
CA CYS A 15 13.92 -37.43 6.92
C CYS A 15 12.72 -37.28 6.00
N ALA A 16 12.06 -38.39 5.71
CA ALA A 16 10.77 -38.43 5.03
C ALA A 16 9.65 -37.92 5.95
N PRO A 17 8.64 -37.21 5.41
CA PRO A 17 7.46 -36.81 6.20
C PRO A 17 6.55 -37.99 6.47
N PRO A 18 5.77 -37.97 7.56
CA PRO A 18 4.90 -39.10 7.95
C PRO A 18 3.72 -39.25 6.99
N ASN A 19 3.44 -40.52 6.69
CA ASN A 19 2.33 -41.05 5.93
C ASN A 19 0.97 -40.59 6.50
N VAL A 20 0.17 -39.89 5.70
CA VAL A 20 -1.24 -39.63 5.99
C VAL A 20 -2.07 -40.59 5.14
N SER A 21 -2.73 -41.53 5.80
CA SER A 21 -3.67 -42.47 5.17
C SER A 21 -4.90 -41.77 4.61
N PRO A 22 -5.42 -42.22 3.46
CA PRO A 22 -6.69 -41.77 2.93
C PRO A 22 -7.81 -42.70 3.37
N ALA A 23 -8.80 -42.22 4.08
CA ALA A 23 -10.16 -42.76 4.03
C ALA A 23 -11.12 -42.00 4.93
N THR A 24 -11.99 -41.22 4.34
CA THR A 24 -13.39 -41.19 4.79
C THR A 24 -14.27 -40.95 3.56
N GLN A 25 -14.86 -42.06 3.11
CA GLN A 25 -15.86 -42.08 2.05
C GLN A 25 -17.17 -41.48 2.56
N TRP A 26 -17.77 -40.61 1.77
CA TRP A 26 -19.16 -40.15 1.95
C TRP A 26 -20.12 -41.22 1.42
N PRO A 27 -21.26 -41.48 2.06
CA PRO A 27 -22.22 -42.46 1.59
C PRO A 27 -23.03 -41.93 0.39
N ARG A 28 -23.10 -42.75 -0.66
CA ARG A 28 -23.96 -42.54 -1.83
C ARG A 28 -25.43 -42.66 -1.47
N ALA A 29 -26.25 -41.70 -1.90
CA ALA A 29 -27.70 -41.78 -1.87
C ALA A 29 -28.19 -42.90 -2.79
N ARG A 30 -29.12 -43.72 -2.25
CA ARG A 30 -29.79 -44.79 -2.97
C ARG A 30 -30.85 -44.24 -3.92
N GLU A 31 -30.77 -44.64 -5.17
CA GLU A 31 -31.88 -44.66 -6.09
C GLU A 31 -32.94 -45.66 -5.67
N GLY A 32 -34.18 -45.22 -5.56
CA GLY A 32 -35.37 -46.06 -5.33
C GLY A 32 -36.35 -45.92 -6.49
N ARG A 33 -36.57 -47.01 -7.18
CA ARG A 33 -37.38 -47.22 -8.38
C ARG A 33 -38.87 -47.19 -8.12
N ASN A 34 -39.62 -46.66 -9.09
CA ASN A 34 -40.90 -47.12 -9.69
C ASN A 34 -42.11 -47.45 -8.80
N GLY A 35 -43.20 -46.82 -9.15
CA GLY A 35 -44.55 -47.24 -8.80
C GLY A 35 -45.63 -46.47 -9.57
N SER A 36 -46.07 -47.05 -10.64
CA SER A 36 -47.11 -46.80 -11.60
C SER A 36 -48.49 -46.29 -11.12
N ALA A 37 -49.08 -45.42 -11.92
CA ALA A 37 -50.46 -45.38 -12.40
C ALA A 37 -51.65 -45.35 -11.42
N ARG A 38 -52.48 -44.32 -11.50
CA ARG A 38 -53.91 -44.37 -11.89
C ARG A 38 -54.57 -43.00 -11.78
N ARG A 39 -55.09 -42.46 -12.89
CA ARG A 39 -56.28 -41.61 -12.94
C ARG A 39 -57.51 -42.50 -12.94
N PRO A 40 -58.74 -42.09 -12.58
CA PRO A 40 -59.40 -40.78 -12.86
C PRO A 40 -60.37 -40.31 -11.74
N GLY A 41 -60.97 -39.12 -11.91
CA GLY A 41 -62.15 -38.72 -11.16
C GLY A 41 -62.45 -37.23 -11.21
N ARG A 42 -63.22 -36.82 -12.24
CA ARG A 42 -63.95 -35.53 -12.28
C ARG A 42 -65.11 -35.51 -11.29
N ARG A 43 -65.35 -34.40 -10.63
CA ARG A 43 -66.59 -33.76 -10.13
C ARG A 43 -66.15 -32.85 -8.98
N GLY A 44 -66.40 -31.57 -8.88
CA GLY A 44 -67.52 -30.76 -9.15
C GLY A 44 -67.45 -29.62 -8.13
N PHE A 45 -67.58 -28.41 -8.61
CA PHE A 45 -68.06 -27.17 -7.96
C PHE A 45 -67.92 -27.00 -6.43
N SER A 46 -67.20 -25.96 -6.01
CA SER A 46 -67.75 -24.92 -5.11
C SER A 46 -66.85 -23.70 -5.06
N LEU A 47 -67.39 -22.53 -5.40
CA LEU A 47 -66.82 -21.23 -5.11
C LEU A 47 -66.71 -21.05 -3.59
N ALA A 48 -65.50 -20.77 -3.11
CA ALA A 48 -65.30 -20.11 -1.83
C ALA A 48 -64.30 -18.99 -2.07
N VAL A 49 -64.83 -17.76 -2.02
CA VAL A 49 -64.07 -16.52 -2.03
C VAL A 49 -63.33 -16.44 -0.70
N GLY A 50 -62.08 -16.85 -0.72
CA GLY A 50 -61.14 -16.71 0.40
C GLY A 50 -60.21 -15.55 0.08
N THR A 51 -60.40 -14.41 0.70
CA THR A 51 -59.51 -13.27 0.72
C THR A 51 -58.14 -13.71 1.27
N MET A 52 -57.22 -14.05 0.38
CA MET A 52 -55.85 -14.34 0.72
C MET A 52 -55.13 -13.02 0.95
N LEU A 53 -55.01 -12.62 2.21
CA LEU A 53 -54.15 -11.54 2.66
C LEU A 53 -52.70 -11.92 2.31
N ALA A 54 -52.19 -11.47 1.16
CA ALA A 54 -50.78 -11.58 0.82
C ALA A 54 -50.02 -10.65 1.76
N VAL A 55 -49.54 -11.21 2.86
CA VAL A 55 -48.50 -10.56 3.65
C VAL A 55 -47.25 -10.50 2.77
N ILE A 56 -47.09 -9.37 2.09
CA ILE A 56 -45.79 -9.04 1.48
C ILE A 56 -44.84 -8.81 2.62
N LEU A 57 -44.08 -9.87 2.97
CA LEU A 57 -42.83 -9.74 3.70
C LEU A 57 -41.89 -8.93 2.80
N ILE A 58 -41.96 -7.60 2.97
CA ILE A 58 -40.88 -6.72 2.55
C ILE A 58 -39.72 -7.12 3.44
N SER A 59 -38.95 -8.10 3.00
CA SER A 59 -37.60 -8.30 3.47
C SER A 59 -36.88 -7.01 3.15
N SER A 60 -36.78 -6.11 4.12
CA SER A 60 -35.83 -5.04 4.11
C SER A 60 -34.46 -5.71 3.92
N MET A 61 -34.00 -5.78 2.67
CA MET A 61 -32.61 -5.98 2.38
C MET A 61 -31.90 -4.78 3.04
N SER A 62 -31.56 -4.96 4.32
CA SER A 62 -30.56 -4.14 4.95
C SER A 62 -29.34 -4.29 4.08
N SER A 63 -29.04 -3.28 3.27
CA SER A 63 -27.76 -3.17 2.59
C SER A 63 -26.77 -3.23 3.73
N ALA A 64 -26.09 -4.38 3.89
CA ALA A 64 -25.03 -4.53 4.86
C ALA A 64 -24.03 -3.42 4.55
N GLU A 65 -23.93 -2.46 5.46
CA GLU A 65 -23.04 -1.34 5.34
C GLU A 65 -21.62 -1.91 5.24
N THR A 66 -20.98 -1.75 4.07
CA THR A 66 -19.63 -2.25 3.83
C THR A 66 -18.66 -1.62 4.83
N SER A 67 -17.79 -2.42 5.45
CA SER A 67 -16.71 -1.90 6.27
C SER A 67 -15.63 -1.28 5.38
N PRO A 68 -14.77 -0.39 5.90
CA PRO A 68 -13.63 0.13 5.15
C PRO A 68 -12.76 -0.98 4.57
N ARG A 69 -12.53 -2.02 5.39
CA ARG A 69 -11.80 -3.22 4.99
C ARG A 69 -12.51 -3.98 3.86
N GLY A 70 -13.81 -4.19 3.99
CA GLY A 70 -14.62 -4.90 2.97
C GLY A 70 -14.59 -4.18 1.62
N GLU A 71 -14.65 -2.84 1.60
CA GLU A 71 -14.54 -2.04 0.38
C GLU A 71 -13.19 -2.24 -0.33
N LEU A 72 -12.10 -2.32 0.43
CA LEU A 72 -10.78 -2.59 -0.15
C LEU A 72 -10.58 -4.06 -0.55
N GLU A 73 -11.15 -5.02 0.18
CA GLU A 73 -11.16 -6.44 -0.21
C GLU A 73 -11.87 -6.63 -1.56
N ASP A 74 -13.01 -5.99 -1.74
CA ASP A 74 -13.76 -6.00 -3.00
C ASP A 74 -12.98 -5.34 -4.14
N PHE A 75 -12.35 -4.19 -3.88
CA PHE A 75 -11.48 -3.53 -4.84
C PHE A 75 -10.31 -4.42 -5.29
N PHE A 76 -9.57 -5.01 -4.35
CA PHE A 76 -8.44 -5.89 -4.68
C PHE A 76 -8.88 -7.16 -5.40
N GLY A 77 -10.04 -7.70 -5.05
CA GLY A 77 -10.65 -8.83 -5.74
C GLY A 77 -10.94 -8.51 -7.21
N GLN A 78 -11.55 -7.36 -7.48
CA GLN A 78 -11.84 -6.90 -8.84
C GLN A 78 -10.55 -6.63 -9.64
N VAL A 79 -9.54 -5.98 -9.04
CA VAL A 79 -8.22 -5.76 -9.66
C VAL A 79 -7.60 -7.09 -10.05
N THR A 80 -7.61 -8.06 -9.15
CA THR A 80 -7.04 -9.40 -9.40
C THR A 80 -7.79 -10.11 -10.53
N ALA A 81 -9.11 -10.02 -10.56
CA ALA A 81 -9.94 -10.60 -11.62
C ALA A 81 -9.62 -9.98 -13.00
N ILE A 82 -9.51 -8.65 -13.07
CA ILE A 82 -9.10 -7.96 -14.32
C ILE A 82 -7.73 -8.44 -14.79
N LEU A 83 -6.75 -8.46 -13.89
CA LEU A 83 -5.37 -8.83 -14.24
C LEU A 83 -5.22 -10.30 -14.63
N SER A 84 -6.07 -11.21 -14.11
CA SER A 84 -6.01 -12.64 -14.40
C SER A 84 -6.55 -13.01 -15.80
N VAL A 85 -7.48 -12.21 -16.35
CA VAL A 85 -8.10 -12.46 -17.67
C VAL A 85 -7.59 -11.51 -18.75
N ALA A 86 -6.73 -10.55 -18.40
CA ALA A 86 -6.28 -9.52 -19.32
C ALA A 86 -5.36 -10.06 -20.42
N THR A 87 -5.84 -9.96 -21.66
CA THR A 87 -5.04 -10.22 -22.86
C THR A 87 -4.36 -8.96 -23.41
N ASN A 88 -4.79 -7.79 -22.97
CA ASN A 88 -4.29 -6.49 -23.39
C ASN A 88 -3.90 -5.64 -22.16
N ALA A 89 -2.60 -5.41 -21.99
CA ALA A 89 -2.07 -4.65 -20.85
C ALA A 89 -2.56 -3.20 -20.77
N LYS A 90 -2.90 -2.56 -21.92
CA LYS A 90 -3.44 -1.21 -21.93
C LYS A 90 -4.87 -1.21 -21.39
N GLN A 91 -5.71 -2.12 -21.87
CA GLN A 91 -7.10 -2.25 -21.43
C GLN A 91 -7.16 -2.55 -19.92
N ALA A 92 -6.38 -3.52 -19.45
CA ALA A 92 -6.31 -3.84 -18.03
C ALA A 92 -5.92 -2.64 -17.15
N ARG A 93 -4.99 -1.83 -17.63
CA ARG A 93 -4.60 -0.59 -16.92
C ARG A 93 -5.72 0.42 -16.86
N ASP A 94 -6.43 0.61 -17.97
CA ASP A 94 -7.56 1.54 -18.06
C ASP A 94 -8.72 1.08 -17.14
N ASP A 95 -8.99 -0.23 -17.08
CA ASP A 95 -10.03 -0.82 -16.23
C ASP A 95 -9.68 -0.70 -14.74
N VAL A 96 -8.44 -1.03 -14.35
CA VAL A 96 -7.95 -0.83 -12.98
C VAL A 96 -7.99 0.65 -12.59
N GLY A 97 -7.61 1.55 -13.50
CA GLY A 97 -7.68 2.99 -13.29
C GLY A 97 -9.13 3.47 -13.07
N ASN A 98 -10.11 2.91 -13.79
CA ASN A 98 -11.53 3.22 -13.59
C ASN A 98 -12.01 2.79 -12.19
N LEU A 99 -11.64 1.59 -11.75
CA LEU A 99 -11.95 1.11 -10.40
C LEU A 99 -11.31 1.99 -9.32
N ALA A 100 -10.04 2.35 -9.48
CA ALA A 100 -9.34 3.21 -8.53
C ALA A 100 -10.02 4.59 -8.42
N ARG A 101 -10.46 5.18 -9.55
CA ARG A 101 -11.20 6.45 -9.57
C ARG A 101 -12.56 6.36 -8.87
N ALA A 102 -13.25 5.22 -8.99
CA ALA A 102 -14.54 5.02 -8.33
C ALA A 102 -14.41 4.93 -6.80
N LEU A 103 -13.30 4.37 -6.32
CA LEU A 103 -13.00 4.24 -4.89
C LEU A 103 -12.38 5.52 -4.29
N PHE A 104 -11.84 6.43 -5.11
CA PHE A 104 -11.08 7.58 -4.61
C PHE A 104 -11.97 8.83 -4.45
N ASP A 105 -11.95 9.45 -3.25
CA ASP A 105 -12.56 10.75 -3.01
C ASP A 105 -11.67 11.88 -3.53
N GLY A 106 -11.69 12.06 -4.85
CA GLY A 106 -10.89 13.09 -5.51
C GLY A 106 -11.22 14.52 -5.04
N ARG A 107 -12.44 14.79 -4.59
CA ARG A 107 -12.83 16.11 -4.07
C ARG A 107 -12.18 16.41 -2.74
N GLU A 108 -12.27 15.49 -1.81
CA GLU A 108 -11.65 15.66 -0.48
C GLU A 108 -10.12 15.70 -0.58
N ALA A 109 -9.54 14.82 -1.38
CA ALA A 109 -8.10 14.82 -1.64
C ALA A 109 -7.62 16.14 -2.25
N ALA A 110 -8.34 16.67 -3.25
CA ALA A 110 -8.02 17.95 -3.89
C ALA A 110 -8.14 19.13 -2.92
N ARG A 111 -9.18 19.12 -2.09
CA ARG A 111 -9.38 20.13 -1.04
C ARG A 111 -8.21 20.16 -0.06
N GLN A 112 -7.78 18.98 0.41
CA GLN A 112 -6.64 18.86 1.32
C GLN A 112 -5.32 19.28 0.65
N ALA A 113 -5.09 18.87 -0.60
CA ALA A 113 -3.88 19.19 -1.33
C ALA A 113 -3.74 20.68 -1.65
N LEU A 114 -4.83 21.39 -1.95
CA LEU A 114 -4.80 22.82 -2.20
C LEU A 114 -4.77 23.67 -0.91
N GLY A 115 -5.24 23.07 0.20
CA GLY A 115 -5.24 23.70 1.51
C GLY A 115 -6.03 25.00 1.56
N PRO A 116 -5.51 26.08 2.20
CA PRO A 116 -6.21 27.37 2.34
C PRO A 116 -6.55 28.05 1.00
N ASP A 117 -5.86 27.70 -0.07
CA ASP A 117 -6.15 28.23 -1.40
C ASP A 117 -7.43 27.67 -2.02
N TRP A 118 -7.93 26.55 -1.51
CA TRP A 118 -9.20 25.96 -1.94
C TRP A 118 -10.38 26.90 -1.82
N ASP A 119 -10.49 27.62 -0.70
CA ASP A 119 -11.64 28.50 -0.43
C ASP A 119 -11.60 29.77 -1.29
N ARG A 120 -10.43 30.13 -1.82
CA ARG A 120 -10.23 31.23 -2.75
C ARG A 120 -10.62 30.90 -4.17
N ARG A 121 -10.96 29.63 -4.49
CA ARG A 121 -11.26 29.16 -5.84
C ARG A 121 -12.76 29.20 -6.10
N THR A 122 -13.12 29.55 -7.32
CA THR A 122 -14.49 29.44 -7.84
C THR A 122 -14.90 27.97 -7.95
N GLY A 123 -16.20 27.71 -8.07
CA GLY A 123 -16.69 26.34 -8.28
C GLY A 123 -16.10 25.68 -9.53
N ALA A 124 -15.98 26.43 -10.64
CA ALA A 124 -15.38 25.94 -11.88
C ALA A 124 -13.90 25.58 -11.74
N GLU A 125 -13.12 26.44 -11.07
CA GLU A 125 -11.70 26.18 -10.78
C GLU A 125 -11.51 24.95 -9.88
N ARG A 126 -12.38 24.76 -8.87
CA ARG A 126 -12.35 23.58 -8.01
C ARG A 126 -12.62 22.31 -8.81
N GLU A 127 -13.63 22.30 -9.67
CA GLU A 127 -13.94 21.13 -10.50
C GLU A 127 -12.82 20.81 -11.50
N GLU A 128 -12.21 21.82 -12.10
CA GLU A 128 -11.04 21.65 -12.96
C GLU A 128 -9.86 21.06 -12.19
N PHE A 129 -9.57 21.61 -11.02
CA PHE A 129 -8.48 21.15 -10.17
C PHE A 129 -8.70 19.71 -9.71
N ILE A 130 -9.92 19.33 -9.27
CA ILE A 130 -10.27 17.96 -8.90
C ILE A 130 -9.93 16.99 -10.04
N ARG A 131 -10.41 17.27 -11.26
CA ARG A 131 -10.15 16.39 -12.41
C ARG A 131 -8.66 16.20 -12.68
N MET A 132 -7.89 17.27 -12.65
CA MET A 132 -6.46 17.21 -12.92
C MET A 132 -5.69 16.53 -11.78
N PHE A 133 -5.99 16.91 -10.55
CA PHE A 133 -5.30 16.35 -9.38
C PHE A 133 -5.57 14.86 -9.20
N THR A 134 -6.81 14.43 -9.36
CA THR A 134 -7.15 12.99 -9.35
C THR A 134 -6.33 12.20 -10.38
N GLY A 135 -6.19 12.71 -11.60
CA GLY A 135 -5.36 12.06 -12.62
C GLY A 135 -3.85 12.04 -12.27
N VAL A 136 -3.36 13.04 -11.57
CA VAL A 136 -1.97 13.08 -11.09
C VAL A 136 -1.74 12.06 -9.98
N VAL A 137 -2.64 12.00 -9.00
CA VAL A 137 -2.56 11.04 -7.89
C VAL A 137 -2.67 9.59 -8.38
N GLU A 138 -3.62 9.31 -9.27
CA GLU A 138 -3.79 8.01 -9.91
C GLU A 138 -2.49 7.55 -10.60
N ARG A 139 -1.91 8.43 -11.41
CA ARG A 139 -0.66 8.13 -12.10
C ARG A 139 0.49 7.88 -11.14
N ALA A 140 0.66 8.75 -10.14
CA ALA A 140 1.71 8.60 -9.13
C ALA A 140 1.57 7.28 -8.37
N TYR A 141 0.36 6.93 -7.95
CA TYR A 141 0.05 5.66 -7.29
C TYR A 141 0.42 4.47 -8.18
N LEU A 142 -0.07 4.45 -9.42
CA LEU A 142 0.20 3.36 -10.37
C LEU A 142 1.69 3.23 -10.69
N GLU A 143 2.43 4.33 -10.86
CA GLU A 143 3.87 4.30 -11.13
C GLU A 143 4.64 3.71 -9.94
N ILE A 144 4.33 4.13 -8.71
CA ILE A 144 4.99 3.63 -7.50
C ILE A 144 4.70 2.15 -7.32
N VAL A 145 3.43 1.77 -7.37
CA VAL A 145 3.02 0.38 -7.19
C VAL A 145 3.64 -0.52 -8.27
N GLN A 146 3.54 -0.16 -9.55
CA GLN A 146 4.10 -0.94 -10.65
C GLN A 146 5.62 -1.05 -10.60
N SER A 147 6.32 -0.03 -10.12
CA SER A 147 7.79 -0.08 -10.02
C SER A 147 8.28 -1.09 -8.99
N ARG A 148 7.46 -1.42 -8.00
CA ARG A 148 7.80 -2.32 -6.88
C ARG A 148 7.17 -3.70 -6.98
N LEU A 149 6.10 -3.87 -7.77
CA LEU A 149 5.43 -5.16 -7.91
C LEU A 149 6.27 -6.20 -8.67
N PRO A 150 6.14 -7.50 -8.33
CA PRO A 150 6.62 -8.59 -9.16
C PRO A 150 6.05 -8.50 -10.58
N ARG A 151 6.87 -8.82 -11.59
CA ARG A 151 6.40 -8.84 -13.00
C ARG A 151 6.04 -10.23 -13.49
N ASP A 152 6.45 -11.23 -12.76
CA ASP A 152 6.39 -12.66 -13.08
C ASP A 152 5.21 -13.37 -12.42
N ARG A 153 4.54 -12.69 -11.49
CA ARG A 153 3.39 -13.21 -10.75
C ARG A 153 2.44 -12.07 -10.33
N PRO A 154 1.15 -12.38 -10.07
CA PRO A 154 0.23 -11.41 -9.49
C PRO A 154 0.75 -10.86 -8.15
N PRO A 155 0.47 -9.59 -7.83
CA PRO A 155 0.83 -9.02 -6.55
C PRO A 155 0.07 -9.73 -5.42
N THR A 156 0.77 -10.05 -4.34
CA THR A 156 0.14 -10.50 -3.10
C THR A 156 -0.09 -9.29 -2.21
N ILE A 157 -1.36 -8.99 -1.91
CA ILE A 157 -1.77 -7.87 -1.05
C ILE A 157 -2.43 -8.49 0.18
N ARG A 158 -1.97 -8.11 1.37
CA ARG A 158 -2.55 -8.53 2.65
C ARG A 158 -3.07 -7.32 3.41
N ILE A 159 -4.30 -7.37 3.86
CA ILE A 159 -4.81 -6.38 4.82
C ILE A 159 -4.37 -6.83 6.21
N VAL A 160 -3.54 -6.01 6.86
CA VAL A 160 -2.91 -6.33 8.15
C VAL A 160 -3.53 -5.59 9.33
N GLY A 161 -4.37 -4.59 9.08
CA GLY A 161 -5.06 -3.85 10.13
C GLY A 161 -6.13 -2.92 9.61
N GLU A 162 -7.07 -2.59 10.50
CA GLU A 162 -8.12 -1.61 10.28
C GLU A 162 -8.33 -0.82 11.57
N ASP A 163 -8.29 0.51 11.49
CA ASP A 163 -8.64 1.40 12.61
C ASP A 163 -9.74 2.36 12.17
N ILE A 164 -10.81 2.42 12.92
CA ILE A 164 -11.84 3.44 12.75
C ILE A 164 -11.40 4.69 13.53
N ILE A 165 -11.26 5.80 12.79
CA ILE A 165 -10.88 7.10 13.33
C ILE A 165 -12.11 8.00 13.33
N ALA A 166 -12.79 8.12 14.45
CA ALA A 166 -14.07 8.83 14.57
C ALA A 166 -15.17 8.27 13.64
N GLU A 167 -16.34 8.92 13.65
CA GLU A 167 -17.55 8.41 12.95
C GLU A 167 -17.41 8.30 11.42
N ARG A 168 -16.49 9.04 10.83
CA ARG A 168 -16.37 9.16 9.36
C ARG A 168 -14.97 8.88 8.82
N GLY A 169 -14.04 8.46 9.61
CA GLY A 169 -12.67 8.20 9.20
C GLY A 169 -12.24 6.77 9.50
N ALA A 170 -11.43 6.19 8.62
CA ALA A 170 -10.79 4.91 8.85
C ALA A 170 -9.40 4.88 8.23
N VAL A 171 -8.54 4.02 8.75
CA VAL A 171 -7.27 3.63 8.13
C VAL A 171 -7.27 2.13 7.96
N VAL A 172 -7.08 1.67 6.74
CA VAL A 172 -6.88 0.25 6.44
C VAL A 172 -5.43 0.06 6.00
N ARG A 173 -4.69 -0.73 6.77
CA ARG A 173 -3.27 -1.01 6.50
C ARG A 173 -3.12 -2.25 5.67
N THR A 174 -2.27 -2.15 4.65
CA THR A 174 -1.97 -3.28 3.79
C THR A 174 -0.46 -3.46 3.64
N GLU A 175 -0.08 -4.70 3.41
CA GLU A 175 1.26 -5.09 2.99
C GLU A 175 1.19 -5.64 1.58
N VAL A 176 2.00 -5.10 0.70
CA VAL A 176 2.10 -5.54 -0.70
C VAL A 176 3.46 -6.16 -0.90
N GLN A 177 3.49 -7.42 -1.31
CA GLN A 177 4.74 -8.13 -1.54
C GLN A 177 5.56 -7.44 -2.64
N ALA A 178 6.72 -6.90 -2.26
CA ALA A 178 7.60 -6.21 -3.18
C ALA A 178 8.36 -7.21 -4.06
N ARG A 179 8.81 -6.73 -5.23
CA ARG A 179 9.67 -7.48 -6.15
C ARG A 179 11.05 -7.74 -5.58
N TYR A 180 11.60 -6.76 -4.87
CA TYR A 180 12.91 -6.77 -4.24
C TYR A 180 12.84 -6.01 -2.91
N GLY A 181 13.52 -6.51 -1.89
CA GLY A 181 13.58 -5.88 -0.58
C GLY A 181 12.38 -6.22 0.29
N ASN A 182 12.03 -5.29 1.17
CA ASN A 182 10.90 -5.45 2.09
C ASN A 182 9.58 -5.23 1.39
N ASP A 183 8.52 -5.83 1.93
CA ASP A 183 7.16 -5.57 1.51
C ASP A 183 6.84 -4.08 1.63
N MET A 184 6.03 -3.58 0.71
CA MET A 184 5.60 -2.19 0.67
C MET A 184 4.39 -2.02 1.58
N LEU A 185 4.47 -1.08 2.50
CA LEU A 185 3.35 -0.72 3.37
C LEU A 185 2.47 0.33 2.68
N LEU A 186 1.18 0.04 2.57
CA LEU A 186 0.19 0.96 2.03
C LEU A 186 -0.94 1.13 3.06
N ASP A 187 -1.07 2.35 3.59
CA ASP A 187 -2.17 2.71 4.46
C ASP A 187 -3.19 3.52 3.65
N TYR A 188 -4.41 3.02 3.57
CA TYR A 188 -5.51 3.69 2.89
C TYR A 188 -6.29 4.51 3.92
N LEU A 189 -6.20 5.83 3.81
CA LEU A 189 -6.99 6.75 4.64
C LEU A 189 -8.35 6.92 3.98
N MET A 190 -9.39 6.44 4.65
CA MET A 190 -10.74 6.39 4.10
C MET A 190 -11.68 7.35 4.80
N THR A 191 -12.67 7.82 4.07
CA THR A 191 -13.75 8.67 4.56
C THR A 191 -15.09 8.02 4.24
N ARG A 192 -16.03 8.05 5.19
CA ARG A 192 -17.39 7.57 5.00
C ARG A 192 -18.17 8.55 4.14
N SER A 193 -18.65 8.06 3.01
CA SER A 193 -19.57 8.75 2.10
C SER A 193 -20.96 8.12 2.20
N GLY A 194 -22.01 8.80 1.81
CA GLY A 194 -23.36 8.21 1.75
C GLY A 194 -23.50 6.98 0.85
N LYS A 195 -22.47 6.63 0.09
CA LYS A 195 -22.39 5.47 -0.80
C LYS A 195 -21.43 4.37 -0.31
N GLY A 196 -20.88 4.47 0.88
CA GLY A 196 -19.87 3.54 1.40
C GLY A 196 -18.60 4.27 1.86
N TRP A 197 -17.45 3.61 1.78
CA TRP A 197 -16.16 4.17 2.15
C TRP A 197 -15.35 4.53 0.91
N LEU A 198 -14.77 5.73 0.91
CA LEU A 198 -13.93 6.23 -0.18
C LEU A 198 -12.51 6.51 0.35
N VAL A 199 -11.51 6.20 -0.45
CA VAL A 199 -10.11 6.53 -0.16
C VAL A 199 -9.87 8.01 -0.43
N ARG A 200 -9.46 8.76 0.57
CA ARG A 200 -9.09 10.18 0.44
C ARG A 200 -7.59 10.43 0.34
N ASP A 201 -6.80 9.46 0.75
CA ASP A 201 -5.33 9.52 0.69
C ASP A 201 -4.73 8.10 0.76
N VAL A 202 -3.53 7.94 0.23
CA VAL A 202 -2.74 6.72 0.37
C VAL A 202 -1.38 7.10 0.94
N VAL A 203 -1.02 6.46 2.06
CA VAL A 203 0.29 6.61 2.69
C VAL A 203 1.15 5.42 2.27
N ILE A 204 2.23 5.68 1.56
CA ILE A 204 3.13 4.66 1.03
C ILE A 204 4.43 4.70 1.84
N ASP A 205 4.76 3.61 2.54
CA ASP A 205 5.92 3.53 3.43
C ASP A 205 6.02 4.73 4.40
N GLY A 206 4.87 5.17 4.93
CA GLY A 206 4.77 6.28 5.87
C GLY A 206 4.67 7.67 5.23
N VAL A 207 4.61 7.79 3.90
CA VAL A 207 4.50 9.08 3.18
C VAL A 207 3.13 9.24 2.53
N SER A 208 2.37 10.23 2.98
CA SER A 208 1.07 10.61 2.39
C SER A 208 1.25 11.21 1.00
N LEU A 209 0.50 10.70 0.02
CA LEU A 209 0.48 11.26 -1.33
C LEU A 209 -0.11 12.68 -1.33
N VAL A 210 -1.23 12.88 -0.66
CA VAL A 210 -1.94 14.16 -0.65
C VAL A 210 -1.14 15.25 0.07
N GLU A 211 -0.58 14.95 1.25
CA GLU A 211 0.24 15.93 2.00
C GLU A 211 1.52 16.30 1.25
N ASN A 212 2.11 15.37 0.52
CA ASN A 212 3.27 15.67 -0.31
C ASN A 212 2.92 16.66 -1.42
N TYR A 213 1.82 16.44 -2.14
CA TYR A 213 1.35 17.39 -3.14
C TYR A 213 0.96 18.72 -2.52
N ARG A 214 0.35 18.73 -1.35
CA ARG A 214 0.04 19.96 -0.60
C ARG A 214 1.30 20.80 -0.36
N ALA A 215 2.38 20.19 0.10
CA ALA A 215 3.65 20.88 0.32
C ALA A 215 4.21 21.47 -0.98
N GLN A 216 4.12 20.73 -2.10
CA GLN A 216 4.56 21.18 -3.41
C GLN A 216 3.70 22.34 -3.93
N PHE A 217 2.38 22.24 -3.84
CA PHE A 217 1.45 23.28 -4.29
C PHE A 217 1.60 24.56 -3.47
N ALA A 218 1.72 24.43 -2.14
CA ALA A 218 1.97 25.57 -1.26
C ALA A 218 3.28 26.32 -1.64
N ARG A 219 4.31 25.60 -2.09
CA ARG A 219 5.54 26.22 -2.58
C ARG A 219 5.29 26.97 -3.89
N ILE A 220 4.63 26.35 -4.87
CA ILE A 220 4.33 26.96 -6.16
C ILE A 220 3.48 28.22 -5.94
N LEU A 221 2.43 28.13 -5.12
CA LEU A 221 1.52 29.25 -4.85
C LEU A 221 2.17 30.41 -4.07
N ARG A 222 3.28 30.18 -3.35
CA ARG A 222 4.06 31.26 -2.72
C ARG A 222 4.95 32.00 -3.71
N THR A 223 5.41 31.36 -4.78
CA THR A 223 6.39 31.91 -5.73
C THR A 223 5.81 32.18 -7.11
N SER A 224 4.58 31.74 -7.35
CA SER A 224 3.91 31.76 -8.66
C SER A 224 2.40 31.91 -8.48
N SER A 225 1.66 31.82 -9.58
CA SER A 225 0.20 31.96 -9.58
C SER A 225 -0.52 30.60 -9.55
N TYR A 226 -1.82 30.64 -9.25
CA TYR A 226 -2.69 29.47 -9.42
C TYR A 226 -2.76 29.02 -10.89
N ALA A 227 -2.75 29.96 -11.82
CA ALA A 227 -2.73 29.64 -13.25
C ALA A 227 -1.48 28.85 -13.64
N ASP A 228 -0.32 29.19 -13.08
CA ASP A 228 0.93 28.45 -13.30
C ASP A 228 0.85 27.02 -12.69
N LEU A 229 0.24 26.87 -11.52
CA LEU A 229 -0.01 25.54 -10.94
C LEU A 229 -0.88 24.71 -11.88
N VAL A 230 -2.00 25.25 -12.36
CA VAL A 230 -2.91 24.56 -13.29
C VAL A 230 -2.20 24.21 -14.59
N LEU A 231 -1.39 25.10 -15.15
CA LEU A 231 -0.63 24.82 -16.37
C LEU A 231 0.33 23.64 -16.18
N ARG A 232 1.04 23.60 -15.06
CA ARG A 232 1.92 22.49 -14.71
C ARG A 232 1.16 21.16 -14.55
N LEU A 233 -0.01 21.18 -13.89
CA LEU A 233 -0.87 20.00 -13.76
C LEU A 233 -1.35 19.49 -15.12
N ARG A 234 -1.78 20.40 -16.03
CA ARG A 234 -2.18 20.04 -17.39
C ARG A 234 -1.04 19.38 -18.17
N THR A 235 0.19 19.89 -18.05
CA THR A 235 1.36 19.33 -18.71
C THR A 235 1.61 17.90 -18.25
N VAL A 236 1.46 17.63 -16.95
CA VAL A 236 1.63 16.30 -16.38
C VAL A 236 0.56 15.32 -16.88
N VAL A 237 -0.70 15.74 -16.89
CA VAL A 237 -1.82 14.88 -17.31
C VAL A 237 -1.79 14.63 -18.82
N GLY A 238 -1.45 15.67 -19.63
CA GLY A 238 -1.56 15.62 -21.10
C GLY A 238 -0.37 14.97 -21.82
N ALA A 239 0.85 15.15 -21.33
CA ALA A 239 2.05 14.81 -22.09
C ALA A 239 2.59 13.40 -21.84
N GLY A 240 2.06 12.65 -20.90
CA GLY A 240 2.68 11.36 -20.53
C GLY A 240 4.13 11.49 -20.00
N THR A 241 4.62 12.72 -19.87
CA THR A 241 6.01 13.03 -19.52
C THR A 241 6.16 13.33 -18.04
N ARG A 242 7.32 13.00 -17.49
CA ARG A 242 7.77 13.41 -16.16
C ARG A 242 7.96 14.92 -16.10
N GLY A 243 6.87 15.65 -15.90
CA GLY A 243 6.95 17.09 -15.62
C GLY A 243 7.36 17.35 -14.15
N PRO A 244 7.71 18.60 -13.79
CA PRO A 244 8.16 18.97 -12.44
C PRO A 244 7.12 18.76 -11.33
N ILE A 245 5.86 18.46 -11.65
CA ILE A 245 4.82 18.02 -10.71
C ILE A 245 4.63 16.50 -10.77
N ALA A 246 5.04 15.85 -11.88
CA ALA A 246 5.04 14.42 -12.09
C ALA A 246 6.35 13.76 -11.68
N ALA A 247 7.24 14.47 -11.00
CA ALA A 247 8.21 13.73 -10.23
C ALA A 247 7.38 12.80 -9.36
N PRO A 248 7.53 11.44 -9.48
CA PRO A 248 7.09 10.58 -8.41
C PRO A 248 7.54 11.30 -7.16
N LEU A 249 6.71 11.25 -6.12
CA LEU A 249 7.18 11.60 -4.79
C LEU A 249 8.66 11.35 -4.79
N PRO A 250 9.55 12.31 -4.57
CA PRO A 250 10.86 11.87 -4.24
C PRO A 250 10.56 10.87 -3.13
N SER A 251 10.65 9.58 -3.48
CA SER A 251 10.59 8.48 -2.52
C SER A 251 11.67 8.67 -1.45
N PHE A 252 12.16 9.85 -1.32
CA PHE A 252 13.26 10.33 -0.53
C PHE A 252 12.88 11.31 0.58
N GLU A 253 11.61 11.71 0.72
CA GLU A 253 11.25 12.43 1.95
C GLU A 253 11.46 11.51 3.16
N VAL A 254 11.24 10.21 2.98
CA VAL A 254 11.60 9.19 3.98
C VAL A 254 12.09 7.92 3.26
N ILE A 255 13.36 7.53 3.50
CA ILE A 255 13.86 6.19 3.16
C ILE A 255 14.01 5.43 4.46
N VAL A 256 13.52 4.20 4.50
CA VAL A 256 13.71 3.31 5.63
C VAL A 256 14.63 2.17 5.23
N ALA A 257 15.82 2.13 5.81
CA ALA A 257 16.73 1.00 5.69
C ALA A 257 16.57 0.08 6.90
N TYR A 258 16.29 -1.19 6.65
CA TYR A 258 16.19 -2.22 7.68
C TYR A 258 17.48 -3.00 7.78
N PHE A 259 17.74 -3.52 8.99
CA PHE A 259 18.98 -4.19 9.32
C PHE A 259 18.74 -5.52 10.02
N ASP A 260 19.67 -6.44 9.83
CA ASP A 260 19.68 -7.69 10.57
C ASP A 260 20.03 -7.45 12.04
N THR A 261 19.75 -8.47 12.88
CA THR A 261 20.05 -8.43 14.32
C THR A 261 21.56 -8.17 14.52
N SER A 262 21.88 -7.16 15.32
CA SER A 262 23.25 -6.73 15.65
C SER A 262 24.11 -6.23 14.47
N HIS A 263 23.54 -6.09 13.27
CA HIS A 263 24.23 -5.61 12.07
C HIS A 263 23.85 -4.16 11.71
N ALA A 264 24.77 -3.51 11.00
CA ALA A 264 24.61 -2.15 10.49
C ALA A 264 24.96 -2.04 8.99
N GLU A 265 25.15 -3.17 8.29
CA GLU A 265 25.41 -3.21 6.87
C GLU A 265 24.14 -2.91 6.07
N LEU A 266 24.29 -2.06 5.06
CA LEU A 266 23.20 -1.72 4.16
C LEU A 266 22.92 -2.87 3.20
N SER A 267 21.66 -3.29 3.11
CA SER A 267 21.22 -4.24 2.10
C SER A 267 21.39 -3.67 0.68
N PRO A 268 21.51 -4.53 -0.37
CA PRO A 268 21.57 -4.06 -1.75
C PRO A 268 20.34 -3.22 -2.16
N ALA A 269 19.19 -3.47 -1.56
CA ALA A 269 17.98 -2.67 -1.80
C ALA A 269 18.13 -1.27 -1.19
N ALA A 270 18.53 -1.17 0.08
CA ALA A 270 18.77 0.11 0.75
C ALA A 270 19.82 0.95 0.01
N ARG A 271 20.91 0.34 -0.47
CA ARG A 271 21.93 1.03 -1.27
C ARG A 271 21.34 1.65 -2.53
N ARG A 272 20.54 0.90 -3.31
CA ARG A 272 19.89 1.44 -4.52
C ARG A 272 18.96 2.61 -4.22
N ASP A 273 18.25 2.57 -3.10
CA ASP A 273 17.36 3.66 -2.70
C ASP A 273 18.16 4.90 -2.31
N LEU A 274 19.27 4.71 -1.60
CA LEU A 274 20.18 5.78 -1.23
C LEU A 274 20.93 6.37 -2.45
N ASP A 275 21.29 5.56 -3.46
CA ASP A 275 21.88 6.04 -4.73
C ASP A 275 20.93 6.99 -5.46
N ARG A 276 19.63 6.64 -5.50
CA ARG A 276 18.62 7.52 -6.07
C ARG A 276 18.47 8.82 -5.26
N ALA A 277 18.50 8.71 -3.93
CA ALA A 277 18.47 9.88 -3.06
C ALA A 277 19.69 10.79 -3.27
N ALA A 278 20.86 10.23 -3.39
CA ALA A 278 22.09 10.98 -3.67
C ALA A 278 22.00 11.72 -5.02
N THR A 279 21.50 11.05 -6.07
CA THR A 279 21.27 11.68 -7.38
C THR A 279 20.30 12.87 -7.29
N TRP A 280 19.22 12.73 -6.50
CA TRP A 280 18.29 13.82 -6.27
C TRP A 280 18.93 14.95 -5.46
N LEU A 281 19.71 14.63 -4.41
CA LEU A 281 20.42 15.60 -3.58
C LEU A 281 21.46 16.38 -4.38
N ALA A 282 22.06 15.79 -5.40
CA ALA A 282 22.99 16.47 -6.30
C ALA A 282 22.31 17.61 -7.08
N THR A 283 21.04 17.43 -7.47
CA THR A 283 20.24 18.45 -8.17
C THR A 283 19.55 19.43 -7.21
N ASN A 284 19.36 19.04 -5.92
CA ASN A 284 18.68 19.84 -4.90
C ASN A 284 19.66 20.27 -3.80
N ARG A 285 20.58 21.18 -4.14
CA ARG A 285 21.73 21.55 -3.29
C ARG A 285 21.36 22.19 -1.95
N HIS A 286 20.14 22.72 -1.80
CA HIS A 286 19.67 23.32 -0.54
C HIS A 286 18.99 22.32 0.41
N ALA A 287 18.67 21.12 -0.07
CA ALA A 287 18.06 20.10 0.76
C ALA A 287 19.08 19.54 1.75
N ARG A 288 18.66 19.33 2.99
CA ARG A 288 19.41 18.67 4.05
C ARG A 288 18.80 17.31 4.37
N VAL A 289 19.56 16.46 5.00
CA VAL A 289 19.17 15.10 5.32
C VAL A 289 19.30 14.88 6.82
N LEU A 290 18.26 14.39 7.45
CA LEU A 290 18.28 13.85 8.80
C LEU A 290 18.24 12.32 8.72
N VAL A 291 19.19 11.66 9.32
CA VAL A 291 19.25 10.20 9.42
C VAL A 291 19.00 9.79 10.87
N GLU A 292 17.88 9.11 11.11
CA GLU A 292 17.50 8.63 12.43
C GLU A 292 17.84 7.15 12.58
N GLY A 293 18.70 6.79 13.52
CA GLY A 293 19.08 5.40 13.82
C GLY A 293 18.21 4.79 14.92
N HIS A 294 17.77 3.56 14.73
CA HIS A 294 16.96 2.81 15.68
C HIS A 294 17.47 1.38 15.88
N SER A 295 17.23 0.83 17.06
CA SER A 295 17.37 -0.59 17.39
C SER A 295 16.02 -1.16 17.82
N ASP A 296 15.94 -2.49 17.93
CA ASP A 296 14.83 -3.11 18.66
C ASP A 296 14.99 -2.89 20.18
N GLN A 297 13.97 -3.28 20.96
CA GLN A 297 13.93 -3.02 22.40
C GLN A 297 14.68 -4.07 23.25
N ARG A 298 15.29 -5.09 22.63
CA ARG A 298 15.99 -6.16 23.34
C ARG A 298 17.39 -5.74 23.76
N GLY A 299 17.79 -6.18 24.93
CA GLY A 299 19.12 -5.94 25.48
C GLY A 299 19.31 -4.57 26.12
N ASP A 300 20.56 -4.24 26.45
CA ASP A 300 20.91 -3.05 27.19
C ASP A 300 20.86 -1.76 26.33
N THR A 301 20.53 -0.66 26.96
CA THR A 301 20.38 0.65 26.29
C THR A 301 21.69 1.09 25.60
N ARG A 302 22.85 0.93 26.27
CA ARG A 302 24.14 1.43 25.75
C ARG A 302 24.60 0.71 24.48
N PRO A 303 24.60 -0.64 24.37
CA PRO A 303 24.85 -1.35 23.13
C PRO A 303 23.85 -1.01 22.02
N ASN A 304 22.58 -0.86 22.35
CA ASN A 304 21.51 -0.50 21.41
C ASN A 304 21.70 0.91 20.85
N GLN A 305 22.15 1.86 21.67
CA GLN A 305 22.47 3.20 21.22
C GLN A 305 23.65 3.19 20.24
N ALA A 306 24.73 2.48 20.57
CA ALA A 306 25.89 2.34 19.69
C ALA A 306 25.55 1.62 18.37
N LEU A 307 24.64 0.63 18.39
CA LEU A 307 24.19 -0.06 17.18
C LEU A 307 23.34 0.86 16.28
N ALA A 308 22.41 1.60 16.87
CA ALA A 308 21.58 2.54 16.14
C ALA A 308 22.41 3.68 15.53
N GLU A 309 23.46 4.14 16.23
CA GLU A 309 24.42 5.10 15.71
C GLU A 309 25.21 4.54 14.50
N ARG A 310 25.73 3.32 14.60
CA ARG A 310 26.38 2.66 13.45
C ARG A 310 25.47 2.55 12.24
N ARG A 311 24.19 2.23 12.43
CA ARG A 311 23.19 2.17 11.35
C ARG A 311 22.99 3.52 10.67
N ALA A 312 22.86 4.58 11.45
CA ALA A 312 22.76 5.94 10.91
C ALA A 312 24.02 6.35 10.16
N ASN A 313 25.21 6.02 10.71
CA ASN A 313 26.49 6.33 10.08
C ASN A 313 26.71 5.56 8.79
N SER A 314 26.29 4.29 8.68
CA SER A 314 26.36 3.54 7.42
C SER A 314 25.61 4.22 6.28
N ILE A 315 24.45 4.81 6.58
CA ILE A 315 23.69 5.60 5.59
C ILE A 315 24.45 6.89 5.25
N ARG A 316 24.93 7.61 6.25
CA ARG A 316 25.69 8.85 6.06
C ARG A 316 26.91 8.62 5.17
N GLU A 317 27.70 7.61 5.50
CA GLU A 317 28.89 7.23 4.74
C GLU A 317 28.56 6.86 3.29
N HIS A 318 27.50 6.11 3.08
CA HIS A 318 27.04 5.76 1.72
C HIS A 318 26.66 7.01 0.92
N LEU A 319 25.87 7.93 1.48
CA LEU A 319 25.48 9.16 0.80
C LEU A 319 26.68 10.07 0.49
N VAL A 320 27.64 10.17 1.41
CA VAL A 320 28.90 10.91 1.21
C VAL A 320 29.71 10.28 0.08
N THR A 321 29.84 8.95 0.05
CA THR A 321 30.52 8.24 -1.04
C THR A 321 29.86 8.49 -2.40
N GLN A 322 28.55 8.71 -2.42
CA GLN A 322 27.80 9.08 -3.62
C GLN A 322 27.85 10.59 -3.95
N GLY A 323 28.70 11.35 -3.25
CA GLY A 323 28.96 12.77 -3.55
C GLY A 323 28.02 13.77 -2.84
N VAL A 324 27.26 13.33 -1.84
CA VAL A 324 26.48 14.25 -0.98
C VAL A 324 27.41 14.86 0.05
N ASP A 325 27.40 16.21 0.14
CA ASP A 325 28.19 16.94 1.13
C ASP A 325 27.80 16.50 2.58
N GLY A 326 28.79 16.09 3.36
CA GLY A 326 28.61 15.63 4.72
C GLY A 326 27.98 16.65 5.67
N ASP A 327 28.17 17.96 5.42
CA ASP A 327 27.57 19.05 6.20
C ASP A 327 26.05 19.20 5.97
N ARG A 328 25.56 18.54 4.95
CA ARG A 328 24.13 18.45 4.66
C ARG A 328 23.43 17.28 5.37
N ILE A 329 24.19 16.40 6.01
CA ILE A 329 23.68 15.15 6.61
C ILE A 329 23.84 15.23 8.11
N THR A 330 22.71 15.24 8.83
CA THR A 330 22.68 15.17 10.29
C THR A 330 22.24 13.76 10.70
N THR A 331 22.96 13.14 11.63
CA THR A 331 22.59 11.84 12.22
C THR A 331 22.06 12.03 13.63
N VAL A 332 20.98 11.31 13.97
CA VAL A 332 20.39 11.28 15.32
C VAL A 332 20.12 9.83 15.69
N THR A 333 20.30 9.49 16.96
CA THR A 333 20.11 8.13 17.46
C THR A 333 19.01 8.08 18.49
N TYR A 334 18.02 7.22 18.27
CA TYR A 334 16.91 6.98 19.21
C TYR A 334 16.98 5.61 19.89
N ALA A 335 17.93 4.75 19.48
CA ALA A 335 18.01 3.38 19.98
C ALA A 335 16.63 2.66 19.95
N GLY A 336 16.25 1.98 21.01
CA GLY A 336 14.93 1.35 21.17
C GLY A 336 13.83 2.27 21.73
N GLN A 337 14.06 3.58 21.84
CA GLN A 337 13.12 4.52 22.50
C GLN A 337 11.92 4.93 21.63
N ARG A 338 12.02 4.74 20.31
CA ARG A 338 10.94 5.08 19.36
C ARG A 338 10.56 3.86 18.51
N PRO A 339 9.97 2.82 19.11
CA PRO A 339 9.56 1.64 18.36
C PRO A 339 8.36 1.98 17.47
N VAL A 340 8.32 1.42 16.26
CA VAL A 340 7.15 1.46 15.37
C VAL A 340 6.24 0.27 15.63
N CYS A 341 6.76 -0.76 16.27
CA CYS A 341 6.03 -1.94 16.69
C CYS A 341 6.44 -2.31 18.11
N GLN A 342 5.47 -2.56 19.02
CA GLN A 342 5.73 -2.72 20.45
C GLN A 342 5.60 -4.16 20.94
N GLU A 343 5.08 -5.06 20.12
CA GLU A 343 4.89 -6.46 20.49
C GLU A 343 6.23 -7.19 20.64
N PRO A 344 6.37 -8.12 21.60
CA PRO A 344 7.60 -8.88 21.82
C PRO A 344 7.74 -10.05 20.83
N LEU A 345 7.64 -9.76 19.54
CA LEU A 345 7.73 -10.72 18.44
C LEU A 345 8.84 -10.35 17.47
N GLU A 346 9.47 -11.36 16.85
CA GLU A 346 10.52 -11.11 15.84
C GLU A 346 10.01 -10.27 14.67
N THR A 347 8.78 -10.48 14.22
CA THR A 347 8.12 -9.68 13.18
C THR A 347 8.02 -8.19 13.52
N CYS A 348 7.94 -7.88 14.82
CA CYS A 348 7.92 -6.52 15.35
C CYS A 348 9.34 -5.96 15.49
N TRP A 349 10.28 -6.76 16.02
CA TRP A 349 11.68 -6.34 16.17
C TRP A 349 12.35 -6.04 14.84
N VAL A 350 12.06 -6.80 13.78
CA VAL A 350 12.54 -6.51 12.42
C VAL A 350 12.17 -5.09 11.99
N GLN A 351 10.95 -4.64 12.26
CA GLN A 351 10.49 -3.29 11.91
C GLN A 351 11.21 -2.20 12.73
N ASN A 352 11.63 -2.52 13.95
CA ASN A 352 12.34 -1.59 14.82
C ASN A 352 13.82 -1.47 14.49
N ARG A 353 14.44 -2.52 13.92
CA ARG A 353 15.83 -2.51 13.45
C ARG A 353 15.96 -1.74 12.14
N ARG A 354 15.92 -0.40 12.23
CA ARG A 354 15.89 0.46 11.05
C ARG A 354 16.75 1.70 11.20
N ALA A 355 17.03 2.34 10.08
CA ALA A 355 17.38 3.75 10.07
C ALA A 355 16.49 4.49 9.06
N VAL A 356 16.09 5.69 9.42
CA VAL A 356 15.13 6.50 8.66
C VAL A 356 15.85 7.73 8.13
N VAL A 357 15.82 7.91 6.82
CA VAL A 357 16.35 9.11 6.16
C VAL A 357 15.20 10.05 5.89
N ARG A 358 15.28 11.26 6.42
CA ARG A 358 14.30 12.34 6.18
C ARG A 358 14.97 13.50 5.48
N MET A 359 14.35 14.04 4.46
CA MET A 359 14.77 15.29 3.86
C MET A 359 14.26 16.44 4.72
N THR A 360 15.18 17.29 5.18
CA THR A 360 14.88 18.53 5.89
C THR A 360 15.21 19.69 4.99
N ARG A 361 14.49 20.76 5.13
CA ARG A 361 14.69 22.00 4.36
C ARG A 361 15.39 23.04 5.22
#